data_84421d80f903ac25178440461c3a3aeb
#
_entry.id   84421d80f903ac25178440461c3a3aeb
#
_cell.length_a   1.000
_cell.length_b   1.000
_cell.length_c   1.000
_cell.angle_alpha   90.00
_cell.angle_beta   90.00
_cell.angle_gamma   90.00
#
_symmetry.space_group_name_H-M   'P 1'
#
loop_
_entity.id
_entity.type
_entity.pdbx_description
1 polymer ?
#
loop_
_entity_poly.entity_id
_entity_poly.type
_entity_poly.pdbx_seq_one_letter_code
_entity_poly.pdbx_strand_id
1 'polypeptide(L)'
;AVEDHKPFDFVLWTGDTGRHDQDIEMPRQVNEITDMNQAAIDLFDTYLPGVPIVPNFGNNDIVLHNTMPGGPTDELRWFSRIWKKHIPEDQMQVFLRGGYFAKDLIPNKLGVISLNTLYFYASI
;
A
#
# COMPACT_ATOMS: atom_id res chain seq x y z
N ALA A 1 12.63 8.73 26.32
CA ALA A 1 11.67 9.76 25.98
C ALA A 1 11.83 10.04 24.48
N VAL A 2 10.83 9.68 23.67
CA VAL A 2 10.72 10.15 22.30
C VAL A 2 10.31 11.61 22.48
N GLU A 3 11.26 12.52 22.29
CA GLU A 3 10.99 13.94 22.33
C GLU A 3 9.95 14.27 21.25
N ASP A 4 9.16 15.32 21.46
CA ASP A 4 8.03 15.81 20.64
C ASP A 4 8.34 16.14 19.16
N HIS A 5 9.41 15.62 18.61
CA HIS A 5 9.75 15.75 17.21
C HIS A 5 9.37 14.45 16.49
N LYS A 6 8.37 14.55 15.63
CA LYS A 6 8.10 13.47 14.67
C LYS A 6 9.42 13.18 13.94
N PRO A 7 9.93 11.94 13.95
CA PRO A 7 11.23 11.62 13.34
C PRO A 7 11.23 11.84 11.82
N PHE A 8 10.03 11.86 11.22
CA PHE A 8 9.82 12.06 9.79
C PHE A 8 8.56 12.91 9.54
N ASP A 9 8.56 13.70 8.50
CA ASP A 9 7.39 14.46 8.06
C ASP A 9 6.34 13.54 7.41
N PHE A 10 6.78 12.53 6.69
CA PHE A 10 5.96 11.48 6.07
C PHE A 10 6.82 10.27 5.70
N VAL A 11 6.17 9.17 5.34
CA VAL A 11 6.78 7.95 4.82
C VAL A 11 6.16 7.60 3.47
N LEU A 12 6.98 7.35 2.47
CA LEU A 12 6.58 6.72 1.22
C LEU A 12 6.91 5.22 1.32
N TRP A 13 5.88 4.40 1.31
CA TRP A 13 6.02 2.95 1.37
C TRP A 13 5.70 2.35 0.00
N THR A 14 6.75 1.95 -0.71
CA THR A 14 6.68 1.56 -2.13
C THR A 14 6.30 0.08 -2.35
N GLY A 15 5.80 -0.59 -1.32
CA GLY A 15 5.31 -1.96 -1.43
C GLY A 15 6.42 -3.02 -1.38
N ASP A 16 6.16 -4.14 -2.04
CA ASP A 16 6.98 -5.37 -2.01
C ASP A 16 7.15 -5.95 -0.61
N THR A 17 6.07 -5.92 0.16
CA THR A 17 6.04 -6.41 1.54
C THR A 17 5.92 -7.92 1.59
N GLY A 18 5.26 -8.53 0.60
CA GLY A 18 5.18 -9.97 0.45
C GLY A 18 6.46 -10.56 -0.14
N ARG A 19 6.74 -11.84 0.19
CA ARG A 19 7.84 -12.57 -0.44
C ARG A 19 7.56 -12.84 -1.92
N HIS A 20 8.60 -13.08 -2.70
CA HIS A 20 8.48 -13.46 -4.10
C HIS A 20 7.78 -14.83 -4.26
N ASP A 21 7.11 -15.06 -5.40
CA ASP A 21 6.32 -16.26 -5.69
C ASP A 21 7.12 -17.41 -6.35
N GLN A 22 8.44 -17.28 -6.45
CA GLN A 22 9.31 -18.26 -7.15
C GLN A 22 9.54 -19.58 -6.41
N ASP A 23 9.07 -19.70 -5.18
CA ASP A 23 9.23 -20.93 -4.42
C ASP A 23 8.11 -21.93 -4.77
N ILE A 24 8.44 -22.89 -5.63
CA ILE A 24 7.49 -23.93 -6.08
C ILE A 24 7.13 -24.89 -4.94
N GLU A 25 8.04 -25.12 -3.99
CA GLU A 25 7.81 -26.02 -2.85
C GLU A 25 6.91 -25.38 -1.79
N MET A 26 6.94 -24.05 -1.72
CA MET A 26 6.07 -23.27 -0.84
C MET A 26 5.34 -22.17 -1.62
N PRO A 27 4.28 -22.51 -2.37
CA PRO A 27 3.53 -21.52 -3.13
C PRO A 27 2.93 -20.45 -2.20
N ARG A 28 3.04 -19.20 -2.62
CA ARG A 28 2.55 -18.07 -1.85
C ARG A 28 1.03 -18.09 -1.71
N GLN A 29 0.54 -17.87 -0.49
CA GLN A 29 -0.88 -17.83 -0.19
C GLN A 29 -1.41 -16.39 -0.12
N VAL A 30 -2.69 -16.21 -0.41
CA VAL A 30 -3.36 -14.89 -0.37
C VAL A 30 -3.26 -14.23 1.00
N ASN A 31 -3.53 -15.00 2.06
CA ASN A 31 -3.47 -14.50 3.43
C ASN A 31 -2.05 -14.07 3.83
N GLU A 32 -1.01 -14.71 3.31
CA GLU A 32 0.37 -14.30 3.55
C GLU A 32 0.62 -12.86 3.07
N ILE A 33 0.08 -12.49 1.90
CA ILE A 33 0.22 -11.13 1.36
C ILE A 33 -0.53 -10.12 2.24
N THR A 34 -1.76 -10.43 2.61
CA THR A 34 -2.59 -9.52 3.43
C THR A 34 -2.03 -9.39 4.84
N ASP A 35 -1.59 -10.49 5.46
CA ASP A 35 -1.05 -10.49 6.82
C ASP A 35 0.27 -9.71 6.91
N MET A 36 1.15 -9.85 5.91
CA MET A 36 2.40 -9.08 5.87
C MET A 36 2.15 -7.59 5.70
N ASN A 37 1.20 -7.20 4.84
CA ASN A 37 0.83 -5.80 4.67
C ASN A 37 0.14 -5.23 5.91
N GLN A 38 -0.72 -6.01 6.58
CA GLN A 38 -1.31 -5.60 7.85
C GLN A 38 -0.24 -5.43 8.94
N ALA A 39 0.69 -6.38 9.04
CA ALA A 39 1.80 -6.28 10.00
C ALA A 39 2.67 -5.03 9.77
N ALA A 40 2.92 -4.66 8.51
CA ALA A 40 3.65 -3.44 8.19
C ALA A 40 2.89 -2.18 8.65
N ILE A 41 1.58 -2.10 8.43
CA ILE A 41 0.74 -1.00 8.93
C ILE A 41 0.77 -0.93 10.45
N ASP A 42 0.65 -2.07 11.14
CA ASP A 42 0.68 -2.13 12.59
C ASP A 42 2.02 -1.64 13.16
N LEU A 43 3.13 -1.95 12.49
CA LEU A 43 4.45 -1.43 12.84
C LEU A 43 4.55 0.09 12.63
N PHE A 44 4.06 0.62 11.51
CA PHE A 44 4.02 2.06 11.30
C PHE A 44 3.16 2.77 12.35
N ASP A 45 1.97 2.25 12.64
CA ASP A 45 1.07 2.82 13.65
C ASP A 45 1.72 2.81 15.05
N THR A 46 2.52 1.77 15.36
CA THR A 46 3.17 1.61 16.66
C THR A 46 4.40 2.51 16.82
N TYR A 47 5.28 2.52 15.81
CA TYR A 47 6.58 3.19 15.93
C TYR A 47 6.62 4.59 15.34
N LEU A 48 5.67 4.93 14.47
CA LEU A 48 5.56 6.23 13.82
C LEU A 48 4.15 6.84 14.01
N PRO A 49 3.65 6.94 15.25
CA PRO A 49 2.30 7.43 15.50
C PRO A 49 2.12 8.86 14.96
N GLY A 50 1.06 9.06 14.18
CA GLY A 50 0.72 10.37 13.61
C GLY A 50 1.61 10.83 12.45
N VAL A 51 2.56 10.01 11.98
CA VAL A 51 3.32 10.27 10.75
C VAL A 51 2.47 9.84 9.55
N PRO A 52 2.24 10.70 8.55
CA PRO A 52 1.54 10.32 7.33
C PRO A 52 2.28 9.21 6.58
N ILE A 53 1.61 8.10 6.32
CA ILE A 53 2.12 7.00 5.48
C ILE A 53 1.43 7.05 4.13
N VAL A 54 2.18 6.90 3.06
CA VAL A 54 1.68 6.79 1.69
C VAL A 54 2.00 5.40 1.17
N PRO A 55 1.08 4.44 1.28
CA PRO A 55 1.28 3.10 0.76
C PRO A 55 1.17 3.07 -0.76
N ASN A 56 1.90 2.15 -1.37
CA ASN A 56 1.82 1.82 -2.77
C ASN A 56 1.99 0.32 -2.98
N PHE A 57 1.46 -0.22 -4.07
CA PHE A 57 1.65 -1.62 -4.45
C PHE A 57 3.04 -1.85 -5.05
N GLY A 58 3.75 -2.85 -4.53
CA GLY A 58 4.80 -3.53 -5.24
C GLY A 58 4.25 -4.74 -6.00
N ASN A 59 5.06 -5.32 -6.88
CA ASN A 59 4.62 -6.45 -7.70
C ASN A 59 4.42 -7.75 -6.90
N ASN A 60 4.97 -7.85 -5.71
CA ASN A 60 4.78 -8.98 -4.80
C ASN A 60 3.62 -8.80 -3.81
N ASP A 61 2.95 -7.66 -3.80
CA ASP A 61 1.77 -7.41 -2.94
C ASP A 61 0.46 -7.87 -3.58
N ILE A 62 0.49 -8.42 -4.78
CA ILE A 62 -0.68 -8.90 -5.51
C ILE A 62 -0.62 -10.42 -5.70
N VAL A 63 -1.79 -11.05 -5.79
CA VAL A 63 -1.92 -12.51 -5.84
C VAL A 63 -1.30 -13.07 -7.13
N LEU A 64 -1.71 -12.51 -8.26
CA LEU A 64 -1.10 -12.86 -9.54
C LEU A 64 0.11 -11.95 -9.78
N HIS A 65 1.30 -12.50 -9.60
CA HIS A 65 2.56 -11.77 -9.76
C HIS A 65 2.55 -10.89 -11.02
N ASN A 66 2.91 -9.64 -10.86
CA ASN A 66 2.97 -8.62 -11.92
C ASN A 66 1.66 -8.33 -12.66
N THR A 67 0.52 -8.86 -12.21
CA THR A 67 -0.75 -8.72 -12.92
C THR A 67 -1.82 -8.17 -12.00
N MET A 68 -2.31 -6.98 -12.29
CA MET A 68 -3.41 -6.37 -11.54
C MET A 68 -4.54 -5.98 -12.48
N PRO A 69 -5.71 -6.64 -12.37
CA PRO A 69 -6.88 -6.24 -13.16
C PRO A 69 -7.45 -4.92 -12.63
N GLY A 70 -8.09 -4.16 -13.51
CA GLY A 70 -8.83 -2.97 -13.12
C GLY A 70 -9.98 -3.31 -12.18
N GLY A 71 -10.18 -2.42 -11.20
CA GLY A 71 -11.19 -2.63 -10.14
C GLY A 71 -12.63 -2.29 -10.53
N PRO A 72 -13.52 -2.53 -9.58
CA PRO A 72 -13.24 -3.02 -8.23
C PRO A 72 -13.00 -4.54 -8.19
N THR A 73 -11.95 -4.97 -7.49
CA THR A 73 -11.62 -6.38 -7.25
C THR A 73 -11.65 -6.70 -5.76
N ASP A 74 -11.70 -7.98 -5.39
CA ASP A 74 -11.62 -8.39 -3.98
C ASP A 74 -10.28 -8.00 -3.37
N GLU A 75 -9.21 -8.09 -4.13
CA GLU A 75 -7.86 -7.68 -3.73
C GLU A 75 -7.81 -6.19 -3.36
N LEU A 76 -8.34 -5.30 -4.22
CA LEU A 76 -8.45 -3.88 -3.90
C LEU A 76 -9.33 -3.61 -2.67
N ARG A 77 -10.38 -4.43 -2.44
CA ARG A 77 -11.21 -4.33 -1.23
C ARG A 77 -10.44 -4.75 0.02
N TRP A 78 -9.58 -5.77 -0.04
CA TRP A 78 -8.73 -6.17 1.09
C TRP A 78 -7.77 -5.03 1.44
N PHE A 79 -7.05 -4.51 0.47
CA PHE A 79 -6.11 -3.42 0.68
C PHE A 79 -6.78 -2.11 1.10
N SER A 80 -7.99 -1.82 0.64
CA SER A 80 -8.74 -0.65 1.10
C SER A 80 -9.07 -0.71 2.59
N ARG A 81 -9.20 -1.90 3.17
CA ARG A 81 -9.38 -2.10 4.61
C ARG A 81 -8.07 -2.00 5.37
N ILE A 82 -7.00 -2.65 4.87
CA ILE A 82 -5.66 -2.64 5.48
C ILE A 82 -5.12 -1.21 5.52
N TRP A 83 -5.23 -0.47 4.43
CA TRP A 83 -4.70 0.88 4.29
C TRP A 83 -5.70 1.99 4.63
N LYS A 84 -6.85 1.66 5.21
CA LYS A 84 -7.97 2.57 5.45
C LYS A 84 -7.56 3.89 6.11
N LYS A 85 -6.70 3.85 7.11
CA LYS A 85 -6.24 5.04 7.85
C LYS A 85 -5.37 5.98 7.00
N HIS A 86 -4.77 5.46 5.94
CA HIS A 86 -3.75 6.15 5.15
C HIS A 86 -4.28 6.63 3.80
N ILE A 87 -5.43 6.13 3.37
CA ILE A 87 -6.14 6.59 2.18
C ILE A 87 -7.21 7.61 2.62
N PRO A 88 -7.23 8.84 2.05
CA PRO A 88 -8.29 9.79 2.33
C PRO A 88 -9.67 9.23 1.99
N GLU A 89 -10.68 9.54 2.78
CA GLU A 89 -12.04 9.00 2.62
C GLU A 89 -12.63 9.33 1.25
N ASP A 90 -12.43 10.55 0.76
CA ASP A 90 -12.86 11.01 -0.56
C ASP A 90 -12.11 10.34 -1.72
N GLN A 91 -10.95 9.72 -1.45
CA GLN A 91 -10.16 8.97 -2.42
C GLN A 91 -10.43 7.46 -2.41
N MET A 92 -11.21 6.95 -1.48
CA MET A 92 -11.45 5.51 -1.35
C MET A 92 -12.10 4.91 -2.59
N GLN A 93 -13.04 5.61 -3.23
CA GLN A 93 -13.66 5.14 -4.48
C GLN A 93 -12.69 5.17 -5.67
N VAL A 94 -11.76 6.12 -5.68
CA VAL A 94 -10.69 6.20 -6.68
C VAL A 94 -9.74 5.02 -6.49
N PHE A 95 -9.34 4.74 -5.23
CA PHE A 95 -8.49 3.59 -4.91
C PHE A 95 -9.11 2.25 -5.34
N LEU A 96 -10.40 2.06 -5.10
CA LEU A 96 -11.09 0.82 -5.50
C LEU A 96 -11.17 0.60 -7.01
N ARG A 97 -10.95 1.62 -7.82
CA ARG A 97 -10.88 1.48 -9.29
C ARG A 97 -9.56 0.92 -9.79
N GLY A 98 -8.46 1.21 -9.08
CA GLY A 98 -7.17 0.84 -9.63
C GLY A 98 -6.00 0.83 -8.65
N GLY A 99 -6.23 0.96 -7.36
CA GLY A 99 -5.16 0.96 -6.36
C GLY A 99 -4.26 2.20 -6.41
N TYR A 100 -4.80 3.33 -6.81
CA TYR A 100 -4.13 4.64 -6.83
C TYR A 100 -5.00 5.68 -6.11
N PHE A 101 -4.37 6.71 -5.56
CA PHE A 101 -5.05 7.80 -4.86
C PHE A 101 -4.15 9.02 -4.73
N ALA A 102 -4.76 10.16 -4.42
CA ALA A 102 -4.06 11.39 -4.08
C ALA A 102 -4.25 11.74 -2.59
N LYS A 103 -3.26 12.39 -2.01
CA LYS A 103 -3.29 12.79 -0.59
C LYS A 103 -2.48 14.07 -0.39
N ASP A 104 -3.03 15.00 0.38
CA ASP A 104 -2.25 16.12 0.91
C ASP A 104 -1.41 15.66 2.10
N LEU A 105 -0.11 15.82 2.00
CA LEU A 105 0.84 15.56 3.09
C LEU A 105 1.00 16.78 3.99
N ILE A 106 1.11 17.94 3.39
CA ILE A 106 1.14 19.24 4.07
C ILE A 106 0.07 20.10 3.42
N PRO A 107 -1.00 20.46 4.15
CA PRO A 107 -2.10 21.22 3.58
C PRO A 107 -1.64 22.49 2.83
N ASN A 108 -2.10 22.68 1.62
CA ASN A 108 -1.77 23.78 0.71
C ASN A 108 -0.27 23.94 0.36
N LYS A 109 0.56 22.92 0.62
CA LYS A 109 2.00 22.98 0.35
C LYS A 109 2.52 21.76 -0.38
N LEU A 110 2.12 20.56 0.02
CA LEU A 110 2.66 19.32 -0.54
C LEU A 110 1.55 18.27 -0.66
N GLY A 111 1.25 17.90 -1.88
CA GLY A 111 0.43 16.75 -2.21
C GLY A 111 1.28 15.60 -2.76
N VAL A 112 0.75 14.40 -2.69
CA VAL A 112 1.33 13.20 -3.27
C VAL A 112 0.27 12.45 -4.06
N ILE A 113 0.69 11.82 -5.16
CA ILE A 113 -0.12 10.88 -5.93
C ILE A 113 0.56 9.52 -5.83
N SER A 114 -0.12 8.56 -5.21
CA SER A 114 0.28 7.16 -5.20
C SER A 114 -0.24 6.51 -6.48
N LEU A 115 0.66 6.15 -7.38
CA LEU A 115 0.32 5.54 -8.68
C LEU A 115 0.52 4.03 -8.63
N ASN A 116 -0.40 3.29 -9.23
CA ASN A 116 -0.23 1.86 -9.46
C ASN A 116 0.36 1.64 -10.85
N THR A 117 1.66 1.45 -10.91
CA THR A 117 2.40 1.26 -12.16
C THR A 117 2.36 -0.17 -12.69
N LEU A 118 1.77 -1.12 -11.95
CA LEU A 118 1.62 -2.51 -12.39
C LEU A 118 0.81 -2.64 -13.68
N TYR A 119 -0.10 -1.70 -13.94
CA TYR A 119 -0.84 -1.66 -15.20
C TYR A 119 0.02 -1.46 -16.45
N PHE A 120 1.21 -0.95 -16.28
CA PHE A 120 2.16 -0.69 -17.38
C PHE A 120 3.25 -1.76 -17.47
N TYR A 121 3.20 -2.78 -16.61
CA TYR A 121 4.13 -3.88 -16.69
C TYR A 121 3.82 -4.74 -17.91
N ALA A 122 4.80 -4.91 -18.77
CA ALA A 122 4.76 -5.85 -19.88
C ALA A 122 5.86 -6.88 -19.68
N SER A 123 5.51 -8.15 -19.54
CA SER A 123 6.50 -9.22 -19.69
C SER A 123 6.89 -9.29 -21.17
N ILE A 124 8.13 -9.01 -21.42
CA ILE A 124 8.73 -9.23 -22.75
C ILE A 124 9.11 -10.71 -22.86
#